data_eafd400c7a31987f1ee2e20c7e84dbc3
#
_entry.id   eafd400c7a31987f1ee2e20c7e84dbc3
#
_cell.length_a   1.000
_cell.length_b   1.000
_cell.length_c   1.000
_cell.angle_alpha   90.00
_cell.angle_beta   90.00
_cell.angle_gamma   90.00
#
_symmetry.space_group_name_H-M   'P 1'
#
loop_
_entity.id
_entity.type
_entity.pdbx_description
1 polymer ?
#
loop_
_entity_poly.entity_id
_entity_poly.type
_entity_poly.pdbx_seq_one_letter_code
_entity_poly.pdbx_strand_id
1 'polypeptide(L)'
;MREKYESLSATVLRDLAKSRGIKNTSTMKKADLVEAMLAEDAKKEKEKAAKESEKKQEQSAPSEKPERKRADSAESAKEGSKEGEREEASQDDTIKNLDSGITVNGILEVMQDGFGFIRSDNYLPGENDVYVSPSQIRKFNLKTGDIICGNTRIKTQQEKFSALLYITTINGYHPSVIQQRKNFEDLTPIFPNQRIRLERPGSSVAMRIVDLISPIGKGQRGMIVSQPKAGKTTLLKEIAKSVTASNPDMHLIILLIDERPEEVTDIKEAIEGDNVEVIYSTFDELPEHHKRVSEMVIERAKRLVEHHKDVMILLDSITRLARAYNLTVPPSGRTLSGGLDPAALHMPKRFFGAARNMREGGSLTVLATALVDTGSKMDDVVFEEFKGTGNMELVLDRKLSEKRVFPAIDIVKSGTRREDLLLDPDELEAVEIMRKAYNGMRADEAVENILNMFARTKNNKDYIAMVKKNRII
;
A
#
# COMPACT_ATOMS: atom_id res chain seq x y z
N MET A 1 -27.62 33.76 8.27
CA MET A 1 -28.50 32.59 8.00
C MET A 1 -29.75 32.96 7.20
N ARG A 2 -30.51 34.03 7.58
CA ARG A 2 -31.75 34.43 6.91
C ARG A 2 -31.57 34.73 5.42
N GLU A 3 -30.56 35.52 5.04
CA GLU A 3 -30.24 35.85 3.65
C GLU A 3 -29.89 34.60 2.79
N LYS A 4 -29.26 33.60 3.39
CA LYS A 4 -28.95 32.31 2.71
C LYS A 4 -30.22 31.53 2.38
N TYR A 5 -31.24 31.56 3.23
CA TYR A 5 -32.51 30.89 2.95
C TYR A 5 -33.39 31.69 1.97
N GLU A 6 -33.36 33.02 2.05
CA GLU A 6 -34.06 33.87 1.13
C GLU A 6 -33.57 33.81 -0.32
N SER A 7 -32.29 33.49 -0.52
CA SER A 7 -31.69 33.31 -1.86
C SER A 7 -32.08 31.99 -2.55
N LEU A 8 -32.61 31.00 -1.80
CA LEU A 8 -33.00 29.70 -2.34
C LEU A 8 -34.38 29.72 -2.98
N SER A 9 -34.60 28.86 -4.00
CA SER A 9 -35.93 28.70 -4.60
C SER A 9 -36.91 28.03 -3.63
N ALA A 10 -38.21 28.27 -3.80
CA ALA A 10 -39.23 27.68 -2.92
C ALA A 10 -39.27 26.13 -2.95
N THR A 11 -38.90 25.54 -4.06
CA THR A 11 -38.75 24.06 -4.21
C THR A 11 -37.60 23.52 -3.38
N VAL A 12 -36.42 24.10 -3.49
CA VAL A 12 -35.23 23.71 -2.73
C VAL A 12 -35.42 23.92 -1.22
N LEU A 13 -36.12 25.02 -0.82
CA LEU A 13 -36.45 25.24 0.58
C LEU A 13 -37.42 24.20 1.14
N ARG A 14 -38.41 23.74 0.35
CA ARG A 14 -39.33 22.66 0.78
C ARG A 14 -38.59 21.33 0.98
N ASP A 15 -37.70 20.97 0.07
CA ASP A 15 -36.91 19.75 0.18
C ASP A 15 -35.97 19.80 1.39
N LEU A 16 -35.33 20.94 1.63
CA LEU A 16 -34.45 21.16 2.78
C LEU A 16 -35.23 21.14 4.11
N ALA A 17 -36.43 21.74 4.16
CA ALA A 17 -37.29 21.71 5.34
C ALA A 17 -37.82 20.30 5.63
N LYS A 18 -38.14 19.53 4.58
CA LYS A 18 -38.58 18.14 4.68
C LYS A 18 -37.47 17.23 5.18
N SER A 19 -36.24 17.39 4.72
CA SER A 19 -35.05 16.63 5.19
C SER A 19 -34.69 16.93 6.64
N ARG A 20 -35.11 18.11 7.19
CA ARG A 20 -34.93 18.49 8.59
C ARG A 20 -36.12 18.11 9.50
N GLY A 21 -37.11 17.40 8.97
CA GLY A 21 -38.23 16.88 9.74
C GLY A 21 -39.34 17.89 10.00
N ILE A 22 -39.40 19.05 9.32
CA ILE A 22 -40.47 20.04 9.44
C ILE A 22 -41.70 19.48 8.74
N LYS A 23 -42.82 19.41 9.46
CA LYS A 23 -44.11 18.89 8.95
C LYS A 23 -44.86 19.97 8.16
N ASN A 24 -45.72 19.55 7.23
CA ASN A 24 -46.59 20.40 6.41
C ASN A 24 -45.88 21.37 5.44
N THR A 25 -44.65 21.04 5.00
CA THR A 25 -43.84 21.87 4.11
C THR A 25 -44.46 22.11 2.72
N SER A 26 -45.40 21.25 2.28
CA SER A 26 -46.03 21.32 0.95
C SER A 26 -47.02 22.49 0.79
N THR A 27 -47.64 22.95 1.88
CA THR A 27 -48.66 23.99 1.90
C THR A 27 -48.12 25.38 2.34
N MET A 28 -46.87 25.44 2.84
CA MET A 28 -46.26 26.66 3.35
C MET A 28 -45.77 27.60 2.23
N LYS A 29 -45.94 28.89 2.42
CA LYS A 29 -45.36 29.94 1.57
C LYS A 29 -43.85 30.06 1.84
N LYS A 30 -43.09 30.64 0.91
CA LYS A 30 -41.65 30.80 1.02
C LYS A 30 -41.20 31.51 2.31
N ALA A 31 -41.91 32.53 2.73
CA ALA A 31 -41.63 33.28 3.96
C ALA A 31 -41.77 32.40 5.22
N ASP A 32 -42.86 31.64 5.29
CA ASP A 32 -43.13 30.73 6.43
C ASP A 32 -42.12 29.58 6.52
N LEU A 33 -41.63 29.09 5.37
CA LEU A 33 -40.57 28.09 5.30
C LEU A 33 -39.22 28.63 5.83
N VAL A 34 -38.87 29.87 5.52
CA VAL A 34 -37.65 30.51 6.02
C VAL A 34 -37.74 30.70 7.55
N GLU A 35 -38.90 31.11 8.08
CA GLU A 35 -39.08 31.24 9.54
C GLU A 35 -39.03 29.90 10.26
N ALA A 36 -39.65 28.87 9.71
CA ALA A 36 -39.60 27.52 10.28
C ALA A 36 -38.15 26.93 10.31
N MET A 37 -37.39 27.22 9.27
CA MET A 37 -35.96 26.80 9.20
C MET A 37 -35.10 27.55 10.23
N LEU A 38 -35.32 28.84 10.43
CA LEU A 38 -34.60 29.64 11.45
C LEU A 38 -34.97 29.21 12.87
N ALA A 39 -36.22 28.85 13.13
CA ALA A 39 -36.68 28.34 14.42
C ALA A 39 -36.01 26.98 14.76
N GLU A 40 -35.84 26.09 13.74
CA GLU A 40 -35.18 24.80 13.94
C GLU A 40 -33.68 24.95 14.16
N ASP A 41 -33.01 25.87 13.46
CA ASP A 41 -31.61 26.20 13.70
C ASP A 41 -31.37 26.74 15.11
N ALA A 42 -32.24 27.64 15.60
CA ALA A 42 -32.17 28.17 16.97
C ALA A 42 -32.41 27.08 18.05
N LYS A 43 -33.20 26.06 17.75
CA LYS A 43 -33.44 24.90 18.63
C LYS A 43 -32.22 24.03 18.75
N LYS A 44 -31.54 23.73 17.63
CA LYS A 44 -30.30 22.96 17.59
C LYS A 44 -29.14 23.69 18.25
N GLU A 45 -29.06 25.01 18.17
CA GLU A 45 -28.05 25.77 18.90
C GLU A 45 -28.24 25.73 20.42
N LYS A 46 -29.51 25.79 20.88
CA LYS A 46 -29.82 25.63 22.31
C LYS A 46 -29.52 24.23 22.86
N GLU A 47 -29.82 23.18 22.07
CA GLU A 47 -29.48 21.81 22.43
C GLU A 47 -27.96 21.54 22.47
N LYS A 48 -27.18 22.16 21.58
CA LYS A 48 -25.73 22.11 21.62
C LYS A 48 -25.15 22.83 22.86
N ALA A 49 -25.65 24.01 23.18
CA ALA A 49 -25.23 24.78 24.35
C ALA A 49 -25.58 24.04 25.68
N ALA A 50 -26.71 23.34 25.73
CA ALA A 50 -27.10 22.54 26.89
C ALA A 50 -26.16 21.35 27.09
N LYS A 51 -25.77 20.62 26.01
CA LYS A 51 -24.81 19.51 26.06
C LYS A 51 -23.38 19.93 26.37
N GLU A 52 -22.99 21.17 26.03
CA GLU A 52 -21.66 21.71 26.42
C GLU A 52 -21.61 22.14 27.89
N SER A 53 -22.73 22.59 28.46
CA SER A 53 -22.82 22.91 29.90
C SER A 53 -22.83 21.68 30.80
N GLU A 54 -23.45 20.56 30.37
CA GLU A 54 -23.39 19.29 31.08
C GLU A 54 -21.98 18.69 31.08
N LYS A 55 -21.22 18.77 30.00
CA LYS A 55 -19.83 18.31 29.91
C LYS A 55 -18.85 19.12 30.77
N LYS A 56 -19.16 20.37 31.12
CA LYS A 56 -18.32 21.20 32.00
C LYS A 56 -18.58 20.98 33.49
N GLN A 57 -19.69 20.38 33.89
CA GLN A 57 -20.00 20.06 35.28
C GLN A 57 -19.45 18.70 35.75
N GLU A 58 -19.09 17.79 34.82
CA GLU A 58 -18.45 16.50 35.20
C GLU A 58 -16.94 16.55 35.41
N GLN A 59 -16.28 17.68 35.23
CA GLN A 59 -14.82 17.81 35.40
C GLN A 59 -14.36 18.53 36.69
N SER A 60 -15.24 18.76 37.67
CA SER A 60 -14.81 19.41 38.91
C SER A 60 -15.49 18.82 40.13
N ALA A 61 -14.95 17.73 40.70
CA ALA A 61 -15.00 17.42 42.12
C ALA A 61 -14.00 16.30 42.52
N PRO A 62 -13.29 16.44 43.67
CA PRO A 62 -12.20 15.55 44.04
C PRO A 62 -12.64 14.33 44.88
N SER A 63 -11.75 13.35 44.83
CA SER A 63 -11.78 12.09 45.54
C SER A 63 -11.90 12.19 47.09
N GLU A 64 -12.77 11.40 47.70
CA GLU A 64 -12.54 10.82 49.03
C GLU A 64 -13.35 9.52 49.20
N LYS A 65 -12.64 8.44 49.64
CA LYS A 65 -13.24 7.20 50.14
C LYS A 65 -13.69 7.36 51.60
N PRO A 66 -14.74 6.65 52.09
CA PRO A 66 -14.43 5.57 52.98
C PRO A 66 -15.29 4.29 52.85
N GLU A 67 -14.81 3.27 53.53
CA GLU A 67 -15.22 1.87 53.58
C GLU A 67 -16.58 1.57 54.29
N ARG A 68 -17.12 0.39 53.88
CA ARG A 68 -17.94 -0.59 54.61
C ARG A 68 -19.39 -0.29 54.99
N LYS A 69 -20.30 -1.11 54.45
CA LYS A 69 -21.00 -2.23 55.17
C LYS A 69 -21.93 -3.01 54.25
N ARG A 70 -21.89 -4.34 54.44
CA ARG A 70 -22.82 -5.35 53.88
C ARG A 70 -24.25 -5.20 54.41
N ALA A 71 -25.24 -5.45 53.57
CA ALA A 71 -26.33 -6.43 53.82
C ALA A 71 -27.39 -6.35 52.70
N ASP A 72 -27.72 -7.54 52.19
CA ASP A 72 -28.96 -8.05 51.63
C ASP A 72 -29.85 -7.17 50.72
N SER A 73 -29.94 -7.60 49.43
CA SER A 73 -31.22 -8.02 48.85
C SER A 73 -30.97 -8.59 47.43
N ALA A 74 -30.98 -9.91 47.36
CA ALA A 74 -31.20 -10.67 46.13
C ALA A 74 -32.69 -10.57 45.79
N GLU A 75 -32.98 -10.01 44.58
CA GLU A 75 -34.18 -10.29 43.76
C GLU A 75 -34.42 -9.11 42.79
N SER A 76 -33.71 -9.07 41.67
CA SER A 76 -34.17 -8.42 40.43
C SER A 76 -33.17 -8.55 39.25
N ALA A 77 -32.37 -9.62 39.22
CA ALA A 77 -31.38 -9.86 38.15
C ALA A 77 -31.75 -11.04 37.22
N LYS A 78 -33.02 -11.33 37.01
CA LYS A 78 -33.47 -12.44 36.12
C LYS A 78 -34.33 -12.02 34.91
N GLU A 79 -34.70 -10.79 34.76
CA GLU A 79 -35.49 -10.35 33.56
C GLU A 79 -34.64 -9.69 32.45
N GLY A 80 -33.49 -9.11 32.77
CA GLY A 80 -32.64 -8.48 31.76
C GLY A 80 -31.83 -9.42 30.84
N SER A 81 -31.62 -10.68 31.30
CA SER A 81 -30.87 -11.68 30.51
C SER A 81 -31.71 -12.43 29.48
N LYS A 82 -33.04 -12.41 29.60
CA LYS A 82 -33.95 -13.09 28.67
C LYS A 82 -34.38 -12.19 27.46
N GLU A 83 -34.30 -10.89 27.60
CA GLU A 83 -34.55 -9.99 26.47
C GLU A 83 -33.31 -9.91 25.55
N GLY A 84 -32.09 -9.85 26.09
CA GLY A 84 -30.87 -9.88 25.29
C GLY A 84 -30.69 -11.18 24.49
N GLU A 85 -30.98 -12.35 25.09
CA GLU A 85 -30.93 -13.63 24.38
C GLU A 85 -32.05 -13.81 23.35
N ARG A 86 -33.20 -13.14 23.51
CA ARG A 86 -34.27 -13.15 22.49
C ARG A 86 -34.01 -12.18 21.35
N GLU A 87 -33.35 -11.07 21.58
CA GLU A 87 -32.94 -10.14 20.51
C GLU A 87 -31.78 -10.71 19.68
N GLU A 88 -30.79 -11.36 20.31
CA GLU A 88 -29.71 -12.04 19.58
C GLU A 88 -30.22 -13.23 18.76
N ALA A 89 -31.11 -14.06 19.30
CA ALA A 89 -31.70 -15.18 18.57
C ALA A 89 -32.59 -14.73 17.40
N SER A 90 -33.30 -13.61 17.52
CA SER A 90 -34.10 -13.06 16.42
C SER A 90 -33.27 -12.37 15.34
N GLN A 91 -32.09 -11.83 15.68
CA GLN A 91 -31.14 -11.27 14.72
C GLN A 91 -30.44 -12.36 13.93
N ASP A 92 -30.06 -13.48 14.57
CA ASP A 92 -29.40 -14.62 13.91
C ASP A 92 -30.32 -15.31 12.89
N ASP A 93 -31.60 -15.46 13.18
CA ASP A 93 -32.58 -16.02 12.26
C ASP A 93 -32.88 -15.06 11.08
N THR A 94 -32.87 -13.76 11.33
CA THR A 94 -33.03 -12.75 10.27
C THR A 94 -31.82 -12.72 9.35
N ILE A 95 -30.61 -12.84 9.88
CA ILE A 95 -29.36 -12.91 9.11
C ILE A 95 -29.34 -14.17 8.24
N LYS A 96 -29.73 -15.34 8.78
CA LYS A 96 -29.80 -16.58 8.02
C LYS A 96 -30.77 -16.53 6.84
N ASN A 97 -31.91 -15.85 7.00
CA ASN A 97 -32.90 -15.67 5.92
C ASN A 97 -32.43 -14.70 4.83
N LEU A 98 -31.48 -13.84 5.10
CA LEU A 98 -30.90 -12.88 4.13
C LEU A 98 -29.63 -13.38 3.48
N ASP A 99 -29.00 -14.44 4.01
CA ASP A 99 -27.75 -14.99 3.50
C ASP A 99 -27.96 -15.66 2.14
N SER A 100 -27.18 -15.23 1.15
CA SER A 100 -27.19 -15.86 -0.18
C SER A 100 -26.42 -17.18 -0.22
N GLY A 101 -25.66 -17.53 0.81
CA GLY A 101 -24.72 -18.65 0.84
C GLY A 101 -23.46 -18.42 -0.02
N ILE A 102 -23.31 -17.26 -0.65
CA ILE A 102 -22.16 -16.93 -1.48
C ILE A 102 -21.13 -16.19 -0.64
N THR A 103 -19.96 -16.81 -0.48
CA THR A 103 -18.80 -16.18 0.18
C THR A 103 -18.05 -15.33 -0.83
N VAL A 104 -17.71 -14.11 -0.43
CA VAL A 104 -16.85 -13.20 -1.17
C VAL A 104 -15.49 -13.09 -0.47
N ASN A 105 -14.42 -13.02 -1.27
CA ASN A 105 -13.07 -12.72 -0.81
C ASN A 105 -12.42 -11.76 -1.81
N GLY A 106 -12.03 -10.58 -1.37
CA GLY A 106 -11.42 -9.58 -2.25
C GLY A 106 -10.94 -8.35 -1.50
N ILE A 107 -10.33 -7.44 -2.24
CA ILE A 107 -9.76 -6.21 -1.70
C ILE A 107 -10.81 -5.10 -1.61
N LEU A 108 -10.87 -4.44 -0.47
CA LEU A 108 -11.78 -3.32 -0.25
C LEU A 108 -11.20 -2.02 -0.85
N GLU A 109 -12.02 -1.33 -1.62
CA GLU A 109 -11.83 0.07 -2.00
C GLU A 109 -12.92 0.92 -1.37
N VAL A 110 -12.54 1.86 -0.50
CA VAL A 110 -13.45 2.81 0.15
C VAL A 110 -13.56 4.06 -0.71
N MET A 111 -14.79 4.43 -1.05
CA MET A 111 -15.11 5.60 -1.87
C MET A 111 -15.21 6.87 -1.00
N GLN A 112 -15.11 8.05 -1.64
CA GLN A 112 -15.17 9.34 -0.94
C GLN A 112 -16.47 9.56 -0.16
N ASP A 113 -17.57 8.98 -0.63
CA ASP A 113 -18.88 9.04 0.02
C ASP A 113 -19.01 8.12 1.25
N GLY A 114 -17.95 7.39 1.60
CA GLY A 114 -17.85 6.55 2.79
C GLY A 114 -18.41 5.13 2.65
N PHE A 115 -18.96 4.75 1.51
CA PHE A 115 -19.22 3.33 1.18
C PHE A 115 -18.02 2.72 0.46
N GLY A 116 -18.03 1.41 0.22
CA GLY A 116 -16.92 0.74 -0.47
C GLY A 116 -17.39 -0.37 -1.38
N PHE A 117 -16.43 -0.91 -2.14
CA PHE A 117 -16.59 -2.12 -2.94
C PHE A 117 -15.46 -3.10 -2.66
N ILE A 118 -15.80 -4.37 -2.55
CA ILE A 118 -14.84 -5.46 -2.60
C ILE A 118 -14.59 -5.77 -4.08
N ARG A 119 -13.34 -5.57 -4.51
CA ARG A 119 -12.86 -5.84 -5.87
C ARG A 119 -12.34 -7.27 -5.94
N SER A 120 -12.79 -8.01 -6.93
CA SER A 120 -12.42 -9.44 -7.08
C SER A 120 -11.19 -9.64 -7.95
N ASP A 121 -11.03 -8.85 -9.02
CA ASP A 121 -10.00 -9.08 -10.01
C ASP A 121 -9.02 -7.92 -10.13
N ASN A 122 -7.73 -8.25 -10.03
CA ASN A 122 -6.61 -7.34 -10.31
C ASN A 122 -6.76 -5.93 -9.71
N TYR A 123 -7.49 -5.83 -8.57
CA TYR A 123 -7.74 -4.59 -7.82
C TYR A 123 -8.53 -3.52 -8.58
N LEU A 124 -9.11 -3.86 -9.73
CA LEU A 124 -9.90 -2.96 -10.57
C LEU A 124 -11.40 -3.18 -10.39
N PRO A 125 -12.23 -2.17 -10.72
CA PRO A 125 -13.68 -2.32 -10.74
C PRO A 125 -14.13 -3.39 -11.73
N GLY A 126 -15.06 -4.24 -11.29
CA GLY A 126 -15.62 -5.33 -12.08
C GLY A 126 -17.13 -5.50 -11.88
N GLU A 127 -17.73 -6.36 -12.68
CA GLU A 127 -19.16 -6.66 -12.59
C GLU A 127 -19.54 -7.45 -11.34
N ASN A 128 -18.57 -8.21 -10.79
CA ASN A 128 -18.73 -9.05 -9.61
C ASN A 128 -18.39 -8.32 -8.30
N ASP A 129 -18.22 -7.01 -8.34
CA ASP A 129 -17.93 -6.21 -7.14
C ASP A 129 -19.04 -6.32 -6.11
N VAL A 130 -18.66 -6.35 -4.84
CA VAL A 130 -19.62 -6.43 -3.73
C VAL A 130 -19.62 -5.13 -2.94
N TYR A 131 -20.81 -4.55 -2.81
CA TYR A 131 -21.01 -3.31 -2.07
C TYR A 131 -20.83 -3.51 -0.56
N VAL A 132 -20.10 -2.59 0.08
CA VAL A 132 -19.88 -2.52 1.52
C VAL A 132 -20.47 -1.24 2.08
N SER A 133 -21.35 -1.36 3.07
CA SER A 133 -22.06 -0.21 3.63
C SER A 133 -21.16 0.70 4.48
N PRO A 134 -21.45 2.00 4.58
CA PRO A 134 -20.72 2.92 5.46
C PRO A 134 -20.78 2.54 6.93
N SER A 135 -21.84 1.86 7.35
CA SER A 135 -22.00 1.38 8.73
C SER A 135 -20.99 0.25 9.05
N GLN A 136 -20.80 -0.70 8.12
CA GLN A 136 -19.80 -1.76 8.27
C GLN A 136 -18.38 -1.20 8.25
N ILE A 137 -18.08 -0.25 7.34
CA ILE A 137 -16.77 0.39 7.26
C ILE A 137 -16.41 1.08 8.58
N ARG A 138 -17.34 1.84 9.16
CA ARG A 138 -17.12 2.51 10.45
C ARG A 138 -17.04 1.53 11.61
N LYS A 139 -17.95 0.53 11.68
CA LYS A 139 -18.02 -0.45 12.77
C LYS A 139 -16.71 -1.24 12.91
N PHE A 140 -16.14 -1.67 11.81
CA PHE A 140 -14.94 -2.50 11.78
C PHE A 140 -13.65 -1.74 11.46
N ASN A 141 -13.68 -0.40 11.38
CA ASN A 141 -12.53 0.45 11.02
C ASN A 141 -11.82 -0.05 9.75
N LEU A 142 -12.64 -0.36 8.71
CA LEU A 142 -12.14 -0.85 7.43
C LEU A 142 -11.48 0.27 6.64
N LYS A 143 -10.46 -0.08 5.89
CA LYS A 143 -9.70 0.85 5.05
C LYS A 143 -9.50 0.27 3.66
N THR A 144 -9.28 1.14 2.68
CA THR A 144 -8.81 0.72 1.36
C THR A 144 -7.56 -0.15 1.51
N GLY A 145 -7.53 -1.27 0.78
CA GLY A 145 -6.44 -2.24 0.84
C GLY A 145 -6.65 -3.40 1.81
N ASP A 146 -7.71 -3.39 2.63
CA ASP A 146 -8.08 -4.57 3.44
C ASP A 146 -8.65 -5.68 2.56
N ILE A 147 -8.21 -6.91 2.77
CA ILE A 147 -8.87 -8.09 2.19
C ILE A 147 -10.02 -8.50 3.09
N ILE A 148 -11.22 -8.48 2.55
CA ILE A 148 -12.45 -8.83 3.25
C ILE A 148 -12.93 -10.19 2.79
N CYS A 149 -13.13 -11.11 3.75
CA CYS A 149 -13.84 -12.37 3.53
C CYS A 149 -15.16 -12.31 4.31
N GLY A 150 -16.26 -12.67 3.66
CA GLY A 150 -17.59 -12.63 4.27
C GLY A 150 -18.65 -13.15 3.33
N ASN A 151 -19.92 -13.13 3.76
CA ASN A 151 -21.04 -13.57 2.95
C ASN A 151 -21.85 -12.40 2.40
N THR A 152 -22.37 -12.60 1.20
CA THR A 152 -23.26 -11.62 0.57
C THR A 152 -24.72 -11.89 0.93
N ARG A 153 -25.53 -10.84 0.92
CA ARG A 153 -26.97 -11.00 1.05
C ARG A 153 -27.60 -11.38 -0.31
N ILE A 154 -28.77 -11.95 -0.25
CA ILE A 154 -29.59 -12.23 -1.44
C ILE A 154 -29.84 -10.90 -2.18
N LYS A 155 -29.48 -10.88 -3.48
CA LYS A 155 -29.60 -9.71 -4.35
C LYS A 155 -31.05 -9.48 -4.75
N THR A 156 -31.54 -8.27 -4.62
CA THR A 156 -32.86 -7.88 -5.15
C THR A 156 -32.76 -7.53 -6.63
N GLN A 157 -33.86 -7.65 -7.37
CA GLN A 157 -33.90 -7.40 -8.83
C GLN A 157 -33.50 -5.97 -9.24
N GLN A 158 -33.58 -5.02 -8.32
CA GLN A 158 -33.25 -3.62 -8.59
C GLN A 158 -31.79 -3.25 -8.26
N GLU A 159 -31.03 -4.13 -7.64
CA GLU A 159 -29.64 -3.86 -7.25
C GLU A 159 -28.65 -4.25 -8.35
N LYS A 160 -27.74 -3.34 -8.70
CA LYS A 160 -26.69 -3.61 -9.68
C LYS A 160 -25.63 -4.55 -9.11
N PHE A 161 -25.23 -4.36 -7.85
CA PHE A 161 -24.19 -5.12 -7.16
C PHE A 161 -24.77 -5.92 -5.99
N SER A 162 -24.18 -7.06 -5.67
CA SER A 162 -24.44 -7.77 -4.41
C SER A 162 -23.95 -6.92 -3.25
N ALA A 163 -24.55 -7.06 -2.06
CA ALA A 163 -24.12 -6.35 -0.87
C ALA A 163 -23.57 -7.32 0.19
N LEU A 164 -22.53 -6.91 0.88
CA LEU A 164 -21.94 -7.67 1.99
C LEU A 164 -22.92 -7.74 3.15
N LEU A 165 -23.25 -8.96 3.61
CA LEU A 165 -24.14 -9.19 4.73
C LEU A 165 -23.36 -9.14 6.06
N TYR A 166 -22.34 -9.97 6.19
CA TYR A 166 -21.44 -9.98 7.35
C TYR A 166 -20.00 -10.31 6.95
N ILE A 167 -19.08 -9.97 7.86
CA ILE A 167 -17.64 -10.15 7.67
C ILE A 167 -17.19 -11.33 8.53
N THR A 168 -16.51 -12.29 7.92
CA THR A 168 -15.89 -13.42 8.60
C THR A 168 -14.46 -13.09 9.02
N THR A 169 -13.65 -12.60 8.10
CA THR A 169 -12.27 -12.21 8.37
C THR A 169 -11.88 -10.92 7.62
N ILE A 170 -10.91 -10.21 8.18
CA ILE A 170 -10.27 -9.04 7.57
C ILE A 170 -8.76 -9.32 7.58
N ASN A 171 -8.13 -9.33 6.38
CA ASN A 171 -6.72 -9.70 6.21
C ASN A 171 -6.36 -11.07 6.82
N GLY A 172 -7.31 -12.01 6.85
CA GLY A 172 -7.16 -13.32 7.48
C GLY A 172 -7.34 -13.36 9.00
N TYR A 173 -7.56 -12.20 9.65
CA TYR A 173 -7.78 -12.10 11.10
C TYR A 173 -9.26 -11.91 11.45
N HIS A 174 -9.63 -12.29 12.67
CA HIS A 174 -10.96 -11.99 13.18
C HIS A 174 -11.18 -10.46 13.29
N PRO A 175 -12.38 -9.92 13.00
CA PRO A 175 -12.63 -8.48 12.98
C PRO A 175 -12.28 -7.72 14.26
N SER A 176 -12.32 -8.36 15.43
CA SER A 176 -11.94 -7.76 16.73
C SER A 176 -10.47 -7.36 16.81
N VAL A 177 -9.58 -8.09 16.11
CA VAL A 177 -8.14 -7.80 16.09
C VAL A 177 -7.86 -6.51 15.34
N ILE A 178 -8.64 -6.22 14.30
CA ILE A 178 -8.44 -5.06 13.43
C ILE A 178 -8.69 -3.73 14.15
N GLN A 179 -9.57 -3.72 15.14
CA GLN A 179 -9.88 -2.49 15.89
C GLN A 179 -8.67 -1.93 16.67
N GLN A 180 -7.71 -2.79 17.01
CA GLN A 180 -6.52 -2.42 17.78
C GLN A 180 -5.30 -2.10 16.93
N ARG A 181 -5.37 -2.23 15.58
CA ARG A 181 -4.23 -1.96 14.69
C ARG A 181 -3.86 -0.49 14.69
N LYS A 182 -2.55 -0.21 14.75
CA LYS A 182 -2.02 1.14 14.54
C LYS A 182 -2.08 1.48 13.05
N ASN A 183 -2.28 2.77 12.73
CA ASN A 183 -2.16 3.20 11.34
C ASN A 183 -0.70 3.15 10.88
N PHE A 184 -0.50 2.91 9.59
CA PHE A 184 0.83 2.88 9.00
C PHE A 184 1.63 4.15 9.25
N GLU A 185 0.98 5.30 9.21
CA GLU A 185 1.56 6.62 9.43
C GLU A 185 2.01 6.85 10.87
N ASP A 186 1.45 6.13 11.84
CA ASP A 186 1.75 6.22 13.28
C ASP A 186 2.91 5.30 13.69
N LEU A 187 3.40 4.44 12.79
CA LEU A 187 4.53 3.55 13.04
C LEU A 187 5.86 4.31 12.93
N THR A 188 6.84 3.94 13.77
CA THR A 188 8.14 4.62 13.84
C THR A 188 9.12 4.10 12.77
N PRO A 189 9.50 4.90 11.75
CA PRO A 189 10.43 4.47 10.73
C PRO A 189 11.87 4.39 11.26
N ILE A 190 12.58 3.32 10.87
CA ILE A 190 14.00 3.13 11.15
C ILE A 190 14.78 2.81 9.86
N PHE A 191 16.11 2.90 9.91
CA PHE A 191 16.93 2.47 8.78
C PHE A 191 16.79 0.97 8.53
N PRO A 192 16.89 0.51 7.25
CA PRO A 192 17.03 -0.90 6.95
C PRO A 192 18.25 -1.50 7.68
N ASN A 193 18.00 -2.44 8.57
CA ASN A 193 19.03 -3.09 9.40
C ASN A 193 18.88 -4.62 9.43
N GLN A 194 17.96 -5.15 8.64
CA GLN A 194 17.78 -6.59 8.44
C GLN A 194 17.87 -6.86 6.93
N ARG A 195 18.92 -7.60 6.54
CA ARG A 195 19.17 -7.94 5.14
C ARG A 195 18.20 -8.98 4.63
N ILE A 196 17.71 -8.78 3.42
CA ILE A 196 16.98 -9.76 2.62
C ILE A 196 18.02 -10.47 1.76
N ARG A 197 18.45 -11.66 2.18
CA ARG A 197 19.48 -12.43 1.45
C ARG A 197 18.92 -13.00 0.16
N LEU A 198 19.61 -12.73 -0.95
CA LEU A 198 19.27 -13.25 -2.28
C LEU A 198 20.11 -14.48 -2.63
N GLU A 199 21.30 -14.58 -2.08
CA GLU A 199 22.16 -15.73 -2.26
C GLU A 199 21.59 -16.96 -1.56
N ARG A 200 21.50 -18.05 -2.30
CA ARG A 200 21.10 -19.39 -1.82
C ARG A 200 21.89 -20.45 -2.59
N PRO A 201 21.93 -21.70 -2.13
CA PRO A 201 22.53 -22.79 -2.88
C PRO A 201 21.94 -22.87 -4.29
N GLY A 202 22.80 -22.75 -5.32
CA GLY A 202 22.37 -22.76 -6.73
C GLY A 202 21.81 -21.44 -7.27
N SER A 203 21.90 -20.33 -6.52
CA SER A 203 21.57 -19.01 -7.06
C SER A 203 22.53 -18.56 -8.15
N SER A 204 22.02 -17.70 -9.04
CA SER A 204 22.85 -17.12 -10.12
C SER A 204 23.95 -16.22 -9.58
N VAL A 205 24.95 -15.96 -10.42
CA VAL A 205 26.01 -14.98 -10.11
C VAL A 205 25.42 -13.58 -9.90
N ALA A 206 24.32 -13.26 -10.60
CA ALA A 206 23.63 -11.98 -10.42
C ALA A 206 23.17 -11.79 -8.97
N MET A 207 22.50 -12.77 -8.37
CA MET A 207 22.00 -12.69 -7.00
C MET A 207 23.16 -12.59 -5.98
N ARG A 208 24.25 -13.26 -6.23
CA ARG A 208 25.47 -13.17 -5.42
C ARG A 208 26.10 -11.79 -5.46
N ILE A 209 26.15 -11.19 -6.66
CA ILE A 209 26.67 -9.82 -6.85
C ILE A 209 25.76 -8.80 -6.15
N VAL A 210 24.44 -8.87 -6.37
CA VAL A 210 23.49 -7.94 -5.75
C VAL A 210 23.60 -7.99 -4.23
N ASP A 211 23.71 -9.17 -3.67
CA ASP A 211 23.84 -9.36 -2.22
C ASP A 211 25.06 -8.65 -1.61
N LEU A 212 26.19 -8.54 -2.32
CA LEU A 212 27.38 -7.87 -1.83
C LEU A 212 27.47 -6.39 -2.23
N ILE A 213 27.10 -6.07 -3.47
CA ILE A 213 27.34 -4.73 -4.04
C ILE A 213 26.21 -3.77 -3.73
N SER A 214 24.97 -4.25 -3.76
CA SER A 214 23.75 -3.48 -3.50
C SER A 214 22.82 -4.26 -2.60
N PRO A 215 23.23 -4.55 -1.34
CA PRO A 215 22.45 -5.35 -0.42
C PRO A 215 21.09 -4.69 -0.18
N ILE A 216 20.05 -5.54 -0.13
CA ILE A 216 18.67 -5.12 0.07
C ILE A 216 18.30 -5.38 1.52
N GLY A 217 17.89 -4.36 2.23
CA GLY A 217 17.35 -4.48 3.59
C GLY A 217 15.84 -4.36 3.64
N LYS A 218 15.22 -4.92 4.67
CA LYS A 218 13.80 -4.71 4.96
C LYS A 218 13.54 -3.22 5.13
N GLY A 219 12.61 -2.66 4.36
CA GLY A 219 12.35 -1.22 4.32
C GLY A 219 13.17 -0.43 3.29
N GLN A 220 13.90 -1.11 2.41
CA GLN A 220 14.72 -0.48 1.37
C GLN A 220 13.88 0.27 0.34
N ARG A 221 14.37 1.44 -0.09
CA ARG A 221 13.89 2.18 -1.27
C ARG A 221 14.93 2.02 -2.37
N GLY A 222 14.83 0.93 -3.14
CA GLY A 222 15.80 0.59 -4.17
C GLY A 222 15.34 0.97 -5.57
N MET A 223 16.27 1.51 -6.37
CA MET A 223 16.06 1.71 -7.79
C MET A 223 16.92 0.74 -8.60
N ILE A 224 16.29 0.06 -9.55
CA ILE A 224 16.95 -0.72 -10.59
C ILE A 224 16.96 0.14 -11.85
N VAL A 225 18.09 0.80 -12.07
CA VAL A 225 18.26 1.74 -13.19
C VAL A 225 18.64 0.95 -14.43
N SER A 226 17.84 1.03 -15.47
CA SER A 226 18.00 0.19 -16.65
C SER A 226 17.82 0.96 -17.96
N GLN A 227 18.76 0.81 -18.85
CA GLN A 227 18.55 1.10 -20.26
C GLN A 227 17.70 -0.01 -20.91
N PRO A 228 16.99 0.27 -22.01
CA PRO A 228 16.27 -0.76 -22.76
C PRO A 228 17.20 -1.92 -23.18
N LYS A 229 16.72 -3.16 -23.06
CA LYS A 229 17.44 -4.41 -23.43
C LYS A 229 18.67 -4.73 -22.57
N ALA A 230 18.77 -4.22 -21.36
CA ALA A 230 19.87 -4.53 -20.43
C ALA A 230 19.61 -5.73 -19.50
N GLY A 231 18.49 -6.46 -19.66
CA GLY A 231 18.18 -7.65 -18.83
C GLY A 231 17.35 -7.37 -17.59
N LYS A 232 16.63 -6.24 -17.53
CA LYS A 232 15.78 -5.79 -16.44
C LYS A 232 14.80 -6.89 -15.95
N THR A 233 13.97 -7.41 -16.85
CA THR A 233 12.90 -8.38 -16.52
C THR A 233 13.47 -9.69 -15.97
N THR A 234 14.59 -10.17 -16.53
CA THR A 234 15.29 -11.36 -16.03
C THR A 234 15.78 -11.15 -14.59
N LEU A 235 16.40 -9.99 -14.32
CA LEU A 235 16.90 -9.68 -12.99
C LEU A 235 15.76 -9.58 -11.97
N LEU A 236 14.63 -8.94 -12.31
CA LEU A 236 13.44 -8.87 -11.45
C LEU A 236 12.89 -10.27 -11.11
N LYS A 237 12.81 -11.16 -12.11
CA LYS A 237 12.36 -12.54 -11.88
C LYS A 237 13.31 -13.31 -10.96
N GLU A 238 14.61 -13.12 -11.11
CA GLU A 238 15.60 -13.76 -10.23
C GLU A 238 15.53 -13.23 -8.79
N ILE A 239 15.35 -11.91 -8.61
CA ILE A 239 15.14 -11.30 -7.29
C ILE A 239 13.86 -11.89 -6.67
N ALA A 240 12.74 -11.89 -7.40
CA ALA A 240 11.49 -12.44 -6.91
C ALA A 240 11.62 -13.89 -6.46
N LYS A 241 12.19 -14.77 -7.29
CA LYS A 241 12.47 -16.19 -6.95
C LYS A 241 13.38 -16.36 -5.74
N SER A 242 14.36 -15.48 -5.59
CA SER A 242 15.28 -15.53 -4.44
C SER A 242 14.57 -15.09 -3.16
N VAL A 243 13.76 -14.05 -3.22
CA VAL A 243 13.00 -13.55 -2.08
C VAL A 243 11.98 -14.58 -1.60
N THR A 244 11.17 -15.14 -2.50
CA THR A 244 10.16 -16.17 -2.15
C THR A 244 10.80 -17.40 -1.53
N ALA A 245 11.96 -17.82 -2.03
CA ALA A 245 12.66 -19.00 -1.50
C ALA A 245 13.40 -18.76 -0.17
N SER A 246 13.96 -17.55 0.04
CA SER A 246 14.73 -17.21 1.24
C SER A 246 13.89 -16.62 2.36
N ASN A 247 12.74 -16.03 2.03
CA ASN A 247 11.85 -15.34 2.96
C ASN A 247 10.37 -15.72 2.69
N PRO A 248 9.96 -16.97 2.95
CA PRO A 248 8.62 -17.47 2.60
C PRO A 248 7.48 -16.71 3.32
N ASP A 249 7.75 -16.11 4.47
CA ASP A 249 6.77 -15.31 5.23
C ASP A 249 6.60 -13.88 4.71
N MET A 250 7.48 -13.43 3.79
CA MET A 250 7.41 -12.10 3.20
C MET A 250 6.34 -12.04 2.12
N HIS A 251 5.45 -11.05 2.19
CA HIS A 251 4.51 -10.79 1.10
C HIS A 251 5.23 -10.10 -0.07
N LEU A 252 5.21 -10.74 -1.22
CA LEU A 252 5.78 -10.22 -2.45
C LEU A 252 4.66 -9.74 -3.38
N ILE A 253 4.61 -8.44 -3.64
CA ILE A 253 3.68 -7.86 -4.62
C ILE A 253 4.50 -7.42 -5.83
N ILE A 254 4.19 -7.97 -6.99
CA ILE A 254 4.78 -7.57 -8.27
C ILE A 254 3.78 -6.68 -8.98
N LEU A 255 4.15 -5.42 -9.17
CA LEU A 255 3.32 -4.41 -9.82
C LEU A 255 3.89 -4.05 -11.19
N LEU A 256 3.15 -4.42 -12.24
CA LEU A 256 3.54 -4.18 -13.63
C LEU A 256 2.65 -3.07 -14.21
N ILE A 257 3.27 -1.95 -14.59
CA ILE A 257 2.57 -0.78 -15.11
C ILE A 257 2.98 -0.51 -16.56
N ASP A 258 1.98 -0.48 -17.45
CA ASP A 258 2.17 -0.20 -18.88
C ASP A 258 3.16 -1.21 -19.52
N GLU A 259 3.14 -2.48 -19.02
CA GLU A 259 3.95 -3.58 -19.57
C GLU A 259 3.15 -4.40 -20.58
N ARG A 260 3.84 -5.25 -21.33
CA ARG A 260 3.23 -6.07 -22.38
C ARG A 260 2.49 -7.27 -21.77
N PRO A 261 1.33 -7.69 -22.33
CA PRO A 261 0.59 -8.84 -21.84
C PRO A 261 1.41 -10.13 -21.78
N GLU A 262 2.30 -10.36 -22.77
CA GLU A 262 3.19 -11.52 -22.77
C GLU A 262 4.24 -11.49 -21.65
N GLU A 263 4.74 -10.30 -21.24
CA GLU A 263 5.65 -10.16 -20.10
C GLU A 263 4.92 -10.36 -18.77
N VAL A 264 3.66 -9.96 -18.69
CA VAL A 264 2.80 -10.21 -17.52
C VAL A 264 2.59 -11.71 -17.34
N THR A 265 2.25 -12.44 -18.43
CA THR A 265 2.05 -13.89 -18.39
C THR A 265 3.33 -14.61 -17.97
N ASP A 266 4.47 -14.26 -18.57
CA ASP A 266 5.77 -14.85 -18.26
C ASP A 266 6.19 -14.66 -16.78
N ILE A 267 5.84 -13.52 -16.17
CA ILE A 267 6.09 -13.29 -14.75
C ILE A 267 5.14 -14.09 -13.87
N LYS A 268 3.85 -14.16 -14.20
CA LYS A 268 2.85 -14.95 -13.47
C LYS A 268 3.19 -16.44 -13.43
N GLU A 269 3.61 -16.99 -14.57
CA GLU A 269 4.00 -18.40 -14.68
C GLU A 269 5.36 -18.70 -14.02
N ALA A 270 6.26 -17.71 -14.00
CA ALA A 270 7.60 -17.90 -13.45
C ALA A 270 7.69 -17.79 -11.94
N ILE A 271 6.72 -17.14 -11.27
CA ILE A 271 6.80 -16.79 -9.85
C ILE A 271 5.50 -17.19 -9.16
N GLU A 272 5.56 -18.28 -8.38
CA GLU A 272 4.46 -18.82 -7.61
C GLU A 272 4.78 -18.80 -6.11
N GLY A 273 3.77 -18.68 -5.26
CA GLY A 273 3.89 -18.74 -3.80
C GLY A 273 2.63 -18.25 -3.11
N ASP A 274 2.38 -18.76 -1.90
CA ASP A 274 1.18 -18.42 -1.11
C ASP A 274 1.08 -16.93 -0.74
N ASN A 275 2.22 -16.26 -0.63
CA ASN A 275 2.34 -14.84 -0.30
C ASN A 275 2.78 -14.00 -1.50
N VAL A 276 2.47 -14.44 -2.74
CA VAL A 276 2.83 -13.72 -3.98
C VAL A 276 1.58 -13.19 -4.65
N GLU A 277 1.56 -11.91 -4.94
CA GLU A 277 0.49 -11.23 -5.69
C GLU A 277 1.10 -10.57 -6.93
N VAL A 278 0.60 -10.89 -8.13
CA VAL A 278 1.01 -10.23 -9.39
C VAL A 278 -0.13 -9.36 -9.87
N ILE A 279 0.03 -8.07 -9.73
CA ILE A 279 -0.94 -7.03 -10.08
C ILE A 279 -0.41 -6.24 -11.27
N TYR A 280 -1.24 -5.94 -12.22
CA TYR A 280 -0.78 -5.35 -13.48
C TYR A 280 -1.82 -4.41 -14.10
N SER A 281 -1.33 -3.56 -14.98
CA SER A 281 -2.12 -2.79 -15.93
C SER A 281 -1.29 -2.68 -17.21
N THR A 282 -1.77 -3.31 -18.28
CA THR A 282 -1.04 -3.46 -19.54
C THR A 282 -1.10 -2.20 -20.41
N PHE A 283 -0.22 -2.10 -21.41
CA PHE A 283 -0.04 -0.89 -22.23
C PHE A 283 -1.29 -0.48 -23.03
N ASP A 284 -2.24 -1.38 -23.22
CA ASP A 284 -3.51 -1.15 -23.90
C ASP A 284 -4.61 -0.60 -22.98
N GLU A 285 -4.33 -0.50 -21.67
CA GLU A 285 -5.26 0.09 -20.71
C GLU A 285 -5.07 1.61 -20.57
N LEU A 286 -6.09 2.28 -20.02
CA LEU A 286 -6.07 3.72 -19.81
C LEU A 286 -5.10 4.12 -18.67
N PRO A 287 -4.50 5.32 -18.74
CA PRO A 287 -3.61 5.83 -17.69
C PRO A 287 -4.25 5.88 -16.30
N GLU A 288 -5.56 6.09 -16.22
CA GLU A 288 -6.34 6.06 -14.98
C GLU A 288 -6.32 4.69 -14.32
N HIS A 289 -6.28 3.59 -15.09
CA HIS A 289 -6.14 2.22 -14.58
C HIS A 289 -4.76 2.03 -13.95
N HIS A 290 -3.68 2.45 -14.63
CA HIS A 290 -2.31 2.40 -14.10
C HIS A 290 -2.20 3.10 -12.74
N LYS A 291 -2.78 4.29 -12.64
CA LYS A 291 -2.85 5.07 -11.41
C LYS A 291 -3.61 4.31 -10.33
N ARG A 292 -4.84 3.86 -10.61
CA ARG A 292 -5.73 3.21 -9.65
C ARG A 292 -5.13 1.93 -9.09
N VAL A 293 -4.58 1.08 -9.94
CA VAL A 293 -3.92 -0.16 -9.53
C VAL A 293 -2.75 0.14 -8.58
N SER A 294 -1.94 1.15 -8.89
CA SER A 294 -0.82 1.54 -8.04
C SER A 294 -1.27 2.06 -6.67
N GLU A 295 -2.35 2.85 -6.61
CA GLU A 295 -2.94 3.33 -5.36
C GLU A 295 -3.49 2.19 -4.51
N MET A 296 -4.14 1.20 -5.13
CA MET A 296 -4.64 0.02 -4.42
C MET A 296 -3.50 -0.85 -3.87
N VAL A 297 -2.43 -1.06 -4.65
CA VAL A 297 -1.26 -1.84 -4.24
C VAL A 297 -0.57 -1.22 -3.03
N ILE A 298 -0.34 0.09 -3.04
CA ILE A 298 0.33 0.74 -1.89
C ILE A 298 -0.54 0.70 -0.63
N GLU A 299 -1.85 0.85 -0.75
CA GLU A 299 -2.76 0.73 0.39
C GLU A 299 -2.82 -0.73 0.89
N ARG A 300 -2.82 -1.73 0.00
CA ARG A 300 -2.70 -3.14 0.38
C ARG A 300 -1.42 -3.41 1.18
N ALA A 301 -0.28 -2.94 0.67
CA ALA A 301 1.00 -3.09 1.34
C ALA A 301 1.01 -2.46 2.75
N LYS A 302 0.44 -1.25 2.89
CA LYS A 302 0.30 -0.61 4.20
C LYS A 302 -0.55 -1.43 5.17
N ARG A 303 -1.68 -2.02 4.70
CA ARG A 303 -2.53 -2.88 5.56
C ARG A 303 -1.77 -4.10 6.07
N LEU A 304 -0.94 -4.72 5.23
CA LEU A 304 -0.09 -5.82 5.65
C LEU A 304 0.94 -5.40 6.71
N VAL A 305 1.60 -4.25 6.53
CA VAL A 305 2.57 -3.72 7.51
C VAL A 305 1.89 -3.34 8.82
N GLU A 306 0.66 -2.83 8.82
CA GLU A 306 -0.13 -2.58 10.04
C GLU A 306 -0.37 -3.86 10.87
N HIS A 307 -0.25 -5.04 10.24
CA HIS A 307 -0.26 -6.37 10.88
C HIS A 307 1.15 -6.94 11.11
N HIS A 308 2.16 -6.10 11.16
CA HIS A 308 3.57 -6.46 11.37
C HIS A 308 4.13 -7.45 10.33
N LYS A 309 3.56 -7.49 9.12
CA LYS A 309 4.09 -8.30 8.02
C LYS A 309 5.20 -7.56 7.29
N ASP A 310 6.17 -8.32 6.81
CA ASP A 310 7.18 -7.81 5.89
C ASP A 310 6.66 -7.90 4.47
N VAL A 311 6.72 -6.79 3.75
CA VAL A 311 6.21 -6.66 2.39
C VAL A 311 7.30 -6.17 1.46
N MET A 312 7.42 -6.78 0.30
CA MET A 312 8.24 -6.29 -0.81
C MET A 312 7.37 -5.99 -2.02
N ILE A 313 7.50 -4.79 -2.59
CA ILE A 313 6.91 -4.43 -3.88
C ILE A 313 8.03 -4.39 -4.91
N LEU A 314 7.88 -5.16 -5.98
CA LEU A 314 8.68 -5.05 -7.20
C LEU A 314 7.86 -4.27 -8.22
N LEU A 315 8.23 -3.01 -8.49
CA LEU A 315 7.51 -2.14 -9.41
C LEU A 315 8.24 -2.04 -10.76
N ASP A 316 7.59 -2.46 -11.81
CA ASP A 316 8.05 -2.28 -13.17
C ASP A 316 7.04 -1.49 -14.00
N SER A 317 7.18 -0.16 -14.21
CA SER A 317 8.28 0.70 -13.78
C SER A 317 7.77 2.00 -13.15
N ILE A 318 8.59 2.65 -12.31
CA ILE A 318 8.29 3.97 -11.75
C ILE A 318 8.21 5.05 -12.83
N THR A 319 9.00 4.90 -13.90
CA THR A 319 9.00 5.82 -15.05
C THR A 319 7.64 5.83 -15.74
N ARG A 320 7.09 4.66 -16.02
CA ARG A 320 5.77 4.52 -16.66
C ARG A 320 4.65 4.96 -15.74
N LEU A 321 4.77 4.69 -14.43
CA LEU A 321 3.83 5.19 -13.43
C LEU A 321 3.81 6.73 -13.42
N ALA A 322 4.98 7.38 -13.41
CA ALA A 322 5.07 8.85 -13.47
C ALA A 322 4.46 9.41 -14.75
N ARG A 323 4.65 8.75 -15.91
CA ARG A 323 4.01 9.11 -17.17
C ARG A 323 2.48 9.03 -17.11
N ALA A 324 1.94 7.96 -16.49
CA ALA A 324 0.50 7.80 -16.32
C ALA A 324 -0.09 8.93 -15.46
N TYR A 325 0.58 9.30 -14.38
CA TYR A 325 0.17 10.45 -13.57
C TYR A 325 0.28 11.76 -14.38
N ASN A 326 1.30 11.94 -15.21
CA ASN A 326 1.45 13.15 -16.04
C ASN A 326 0.30 13.34 -17.05
N LEU A 327 -0.31 12.24 -17.49
CA LEU A 327 -1.47 12.27 -18.39
C LEU A 327 -2.79 12.53 -17.67
N THR A 328 -2.88 12.23 -16.36
CA THR A 328 -4.14 12.21 -15.60
C THR A 328 -4.29 13.35 -14.60
N VAL A 329 -3.19 14.00 -14.17
CA VAL A 329 -3.27 15.11 -13.24
C VAL A 329 -3.66 16.41 -13.96
N PRO A 330 -4.47 17.26 -13.32
CA PRO A 330 -4.73 18.59 -13.83
C PRO A 330 -3.42 19.40 -13.99
N PRO A 331 -3.22 20.14 -15.09
CA PRO A 331 -2.00 20.92 -15.30
C PRO A 331 -1.76 21.92 -14.17
N SER A 332 -0.57 21.90 -13.57
CA SER A 332 -0.18 22.87 -12.53
C SER A 332 0.23 24.24 -13.08
N GLY A 333 0.34 24.39 -14.39
CA GLY A 333 0.88 25.59 -15.06
C GLY A 333 2.39 25.69 -15.04
N ARG A 334 3.08 24.69 -14.47
CA ARG A 334 4.56 24.58 -14.47
C ARG A 334 4.96 23.30 -15.21
N THR A 335 6.04 23.37 -15.95
CA THR A 335 6.53 22.20 -16.71
C THR A 335 8.03 22.07 -16.51
N LEU A 336 8.47 20.89 -16.10
CA LEU A 336 9.86 20.49 -16.06
C LEU A 336 10.35 20.11 -17.46
N SER A 337 11.66 19.95 -17.63
CA SER A 337 12.23 19.49 -18.89
C SER A 337 11.57 18.19 -19.36
N GLY A 338 11.37 18.03 -20.66
CA GLY A 338 10.71 16.84 -21.22
C GLY A 338 9.18 16.83 -21.11
N GLY A 339 8.53 17.93 -20.69
CA GLY A 339 7.06 18.01 -20.64
C GLY A 339 6.42 17.38 -19.40
N LEU A 340 7.19 17.18 -18.33
CA LEU A 340 6.72 16.62 -17.08
C LEU A 340 6.14 17.72 -16.17
N ASP A 341 4.91 17.56 -15.71
CA ASP A 341 4.32 18.42 -14.69
C ASP A 341 4.83 18.00 -13.29
N PRO A 342 5.33 18.94 -12.46
CA PRO A 342 5.75 18.63 -11.09
C PRO A 342 4.66 17.94 -10.24
N ALA A 343 3.38 18.25 -10.48
CA ALA A 343 2.26 17.63 -9.77
C ALA A 343 2.15 16.12 -10.05
N ALA A 344 2.57 15.67 -11.24
CA ALA A 344 2.58 14.26 -11.62
C ALA A 344 3.53 13.40 -10.78
N LEU A 345 4.57 14.00 -10.19
CA LEU A 345 5.56 13.31 -9.38
C LEU A 345 5.09 13.07 -7.94
N HIS A 346 4.09 13.79 -7.46
CA HIS A 346 3.72 13.78 -6.05
C HIS A 346 3.28 12.39 -5.57
N MET A 347 2.34 11.76 -6.25
CA MET A 347 1.83 10.44 -5.84
C MET A 347 2.86 9.31 -6.07
N PRO A 348 3.58 9.23 -7.21
CA PRO A 348 4.68 8.27 -7.36
C PRO A 348 5.79 8.44 -6.31
N LYS A 349 6.12 9.68 -5.89
CA LYS A 349 7.06 9.93 -4.78
C LYS A 349 6.50 9.44 -3.44
N ARG A 350 5.21 9.64 -3.18
CA ARG A 350 4.56 9.08 -1.98
C ARG A 350 4.57 7.55 -1.99
N PHE A 351 4.30 6.93 -3.14
CA PHE A 351 4.39 5.49 -3.32
C PHE A 351 5.79 4.97 -2.97
N PHE A 352 6.81 5.47 -3.64
CA PHE A 352 8.19 5.04 -3.41
C PHE A 352 8.70 5.42 -2.01
N GLY A 353 8.34 6.58 -1.51
CA GLY A 353 8.69 7.08 -0.18
C GLY A 353 7.98 6.37 0.98
N ALA A 354 6.94 5.58 0.71
CA ALA A 354 6.29 4.77 1.72
C ALA A 354 7.19 3.61 2.21
N ALA A 355 8.19 3.21 1.42
CA ALA A 355 9.13 2.17 1.80
C ALA A 355 9.93 2.57 3.05
N ARG A 356 9.80 1.78 4.11
CA ARG A 356 10.46 1.96 5.41
C ARG A 356 10.42 0.69 6.25
N ASN A 357 11.41 0.52 7.11
CA ASN A 357 11.40 -0.47 8.17
C ASN A 357 10.75 0.14 9.42
N MET A 358 10.01 -0.64 10.20
CA MET A 358 9.27 -0.16 11.37
C MET A 358 9.86 -0.73 12.67
N ARG A 359 9.98 0.14 13.68
CA ARG A 359 10.48 -0.27 15.01
C ARG A 359 9.54 -1.24 15.70
N GLU A 360 8.24 -1.09 15.49
CA GLU A 360 7.18 -1.92 16.07
C GLU A 360 7.09 -3.30 15.42
N GLY A 361 7.75 -3.51 14.31
CA GLY A 361 7.70 -4.72 13.48
C GLY A 361 6.97 -4.51 12.17
N GLY A 362 7.28 -5.36 11.20
CA GLY A 362 6.86 -5.22 9.82
C GLY A 362 7.73 -4.23 9.04
N SER A 363 7.73 -4.37 7.74
CA SER A 363 8.49 -3.51 6.84
C SER A 363 7.83 -3.40 5.47
N LEU A 364 8.04 -2.27 4.80
CA LEU A 364 7.70 -2.10 3.40
C LEU A 364 8.97 -1.80 2.60
N THR A 365 9.37 -2.75 1.77
CA THR A 365 10.49 -2.64 0.82
C THR A 365 9.94 -2.36 -0.57
N VAL A 366 10.49 -1.38 -1.28
CA VAL A 366 10.11 -1.11 -2.67
C VAL A 366 11.37 -1.12 -3.55
N LEU A 367 11.38 -2.02 -4.52
CA LEU A 367 12.35 -2.03 -5.60
C LEU A 367 11.65 -1.62 -6.90
N ALA A 368 11.96 -0.43 -7.39
CA ALA A 368 11.34 0.12 -8.58
C ALA A 368 12.33 0.19 -9.73
N THR A 369 11.94 -0.25 -10.91
CA THR A 369 12.75 -0.04 -12.10
C THR A 369 12.57 1.39 -12.60
N ALA A 370 13.68 2.03 -12.97
CA ALA A 370 13.72 3.33 -13.60
C ALA A 370 14.36 3.20 -14.99
N LEU A 371 13.69 3.71 -16.00
CA LEU A 371 14.17 3.69 -17.37
C LEU A 371 15.02 4.94 -17.64
N VAL A 372 16.18 4.74 -18.23
CA VAL A 372 17.11 5.81 -18.62
C VAL A 372 17.59 5.61 -20.05
N ASP A 373 18.11 6.67 -20.68
CA ASP A 373 18.64 6.64 -22.06
C ASP A 373 17.64 6.02 -23.07
N THR A 374 16.36 6.28 -22.89
CA THR A 374 15.29 5.83 -23.81
C THR A 374 15.13 6.72 -25.03
N GLY A 375 15.84 7.85 -25.07
CA GLY A 375 15.65 8.94 -26.03
C GLY A 375 14.56 9.94 -25.60
N SER A 376 13.89 9.70 -24.47
CA SER A 376 12.89 10.60 -23.88
C SER A 376 13.49 11.41 -22.74
N LYS A 377 13.55 12.75 -22.90
CA LYS A 377 13.98 13.65 -21.82
C LYS A 377 13.12 13.56 -20.56
N MET A 378 11.85 13.16 -20.69
CA MET A 378 10.97 12.96 -19.54
C MET A 378 11.46 11.84 -18.64
N ASP A 379 11.93 10.73 -19.20
CA ASP A 379 12.41 9.57 -18.43
C ASP A 379 13.66 9.93 -17.63
N ASP A 380 14.58 10.69 -18.22
CA ASP A 380 15.77 11.16 -17.53
C ASP A 380 15.42 12.11 -16.37
N VAL A 381 14.44 13.00 -16.57
CA VAL A 381 13.95 13.88 -15.48
C VAL A 381 13.28 13.06 -14.37
N VAL A 382 12.44 12.07 -14.71
CA VAL A 382 11.84 11.17 -13.73
C VAL A 382 12.93 10.48 -12.92
N PHE A 383 13.93 9.90 -13.57
CA PHE A 383 15.04 9.23 -12.87
C PHE A 383 15.73 10.18 -11.89
N GLU A 384 16.14 11.38 -12.31
CA GLU A 384 16.84 12.35 -11.45
C GLU A 384 15.95 12.78 -10.25
N GLU A 385 14.65 12.95 -10.45
CA GLU A 385 13.70 13.31 -9.39
C GLU A 385 13.50 12.20 -8.32
N PHE A 386 13.68 10.93 -8.71
CA PHE A 386 13.58 9.79 -7.78
C PHE A 386 14.91 9.38 -7.15
N LYS A 387 16.04 9.67 -7.80
CA LYS A 387 17.39 9.35 -7.32
C LYS A 387 17.65 9.87 -5.91
N GLY A 388 17.19 11.09 -5.62
CA GLY A 388 17.31 11.68 -4.29
C GLY A 388 16.45 11.02 -3.20
N THR A 389 15.37 10.33 -3.60
CA THR A 389 14.44 9.64 -2.69
C THR A 389 14.90 8.23 -2.35
N GLY A 390 15.60 7.57 -3.27
CA GLY A 390 16.15 6.24 -3.09
C GLY A 390 17.31 6.17 -2.09
N ASN A 391 17.56 4.99 -1.55
CA ASN A 391 18.70 4.69 -0.70
C ASN A 391 19.47 3.42 -1.15
N MET A 392 19.17 2.92 -2.33
CA MET A 392 19.87 1.83 -3.01
C MET A 392 19.72 2.01 -4.52
N GLU A 393 20.80 1.84 -5.25
CA GLU A 393 20.81 1.85 -6.71
C GLU A 393 21.48 0.60 -7.25
N LEU A 394 20.84 -0.04 -8.22
CA LEU A 394 21.39 -1.16 -8.98
C LEU A 394 21.33 -0.77 -10.47
N VAL A 395 22.49 -0.47 -11.05
CA VAL A 395 22.58 0.08 -12.41
C VAL A 395 22.91 -1.03 -13.40
N LEU A 396 22.06 -1.18 -14.41
CA LEU A 396 22.31 -2.07 -15.55
C LEU A 396 22.91 -1.29 -16.73
N ASP A 397 23.99 -1.81 -17.31
CA ASP A 397 24.66 -1.21 -18.46
C ASP A 397 24.37 -2.00 -19.73
N ARG A 398 23.76 -1.33 -20.71
CA ARG A 398 23.43 -1.90 -22.01
C ARG A 398 24.70 -2.32 -22.80
N LYS A 399 25.82 -1.61 -22.65
CA LYS A 399 27.08 -1.94 -23.34
C LYS A 399 27.61 -3.31 -22.92
N LEU A 400 27.44 -3.68 -21.63
CA LEU A 400 27.76 -5.02 -21.14
C LEU A 400 26.87 -6.08 -21.78
N SER A 401 25.55 -5.80 -21.85
CA SER A 401 24.59 -6.69 -22.51
C SER A 401 24.87 -6.88 -24.00
N GLU A 402 25.24 -5.82 -24.71
CA GLU A 402 25.64 -5.87 -26.14
C GLU A 402 26.89 -6.73 -26.35
N LYS A 403 27.82 -6.72 -25.41
CA LYS A 403 29.01 -7.59 -25.37
C LYS A 403 28.71 -9.01 -24.88
N ARG A 404 27.44 -9.33 -24.54
CA ARG A 404 27.04 -10.63 -23.95
C ARG A 404 27.68 -10.92 -22.58
N VAL A 405 28.03 -9.89 -21.84
CA VAL A 405 28.51 -10.00 -20.46
C VAL A 405 27.30 -9.93 -19.53
N PHE A 406 27.02 -11.01 -18.82
CA PHE A 406 25.87 -11.11 -17.91
C PHE A 406 26.31 -11.64 -16.53
N PRO A 407 25.73 -11.12 -15.43
CA PRO A 407 24.74 -10.03 -15.40
C PRO A 407 25.36 -8.69 -15.84
N ALA A 408 24.56 -7.91 -16.57
CA ALA A 408 25.01 -6.62 -17.10
C ALA A 408 24.93 -5.50 -16.04
N ILE A 409 25.45 -5.78 -14.83
CA ILE A 409 25.43 -4.85 -13.69
C ILE A 409 26.66 -3.97 -13.70
N ASP A 410 26.49 -2.65 -13.71
CA ASP A 410 27.56 -1.70 -13.46
C ASP A 410 27.87 -1.65 -11.96
N ILE A 411 28.89 -2.38 -11.56
CA ILE A 411 29.26 -2.58 -10.17
C ILE A 411 29.79 -1.29 -9.53
N VAL A 412 30.41 -0.41 -10.31
CA VAL A 412 30.98 0.85 -9.82
C VAL A 412 29.88 1.85 -9.45
N LYS A 413 28.81 1.89 -10.26
CA LYS A 413 27.68 2.80 -10.03
C LYS A 413 26.62 2.24 -9.09
N SER A 414 26.65 0.93 -8.80
CA SER A 414 25.68 0.27 -7.94
C SER A 414 26.10 0.33 -6.47
N GLY A 415 25.12 0.43 -5.56
CA GLY A 415 25.40 0.46 -4.12
C GLY A 415 24.18 0.73 -3.26
N THR A 416 24.34 0.52 -1.96
CA THR A 416 23.31 0.77 -0.94
C THR A 416 23.84 1.75 0.10
N ARG A 417 23.01 2.77 0.45
CA ARG A 417 23.34 3.65 1.57
C ARG A 417 23.24 2.88 2.88
N ARG A 418 24.19 3.11 3.79
CA ARG A 418 24.27 2.40 5.07
C ARG A 418 24.37 0.89 4.90
N GLU A 419 25.17 0.44 3.90
CA GLU A 419 25.49 -0.97 3.72
C GLU A 419 26.16 -1.57 4.96
N ASP A 420 26.77 -0.74 5.80
CA ASP A 420 27.32 -1.08 7.12
C ASP A 420 26.31 -1.71 8.09
N LEU A 421 25.01 -1.44 7.91
CA LEU A 421 23.92 -2.05 8.71
C LEU A 421 23.44 -3.39 8.15
N LEU A 422 23.87 -3.76 6.94
CA LEU A 422 23.35 -4.91 6.20
C LEU A 422 24.44 -5.98 5.92
N LEU A 423 25.68 -5.56 5.79
CA LEU A 423 26.84 -6.44 5.54
C LEU A 423 27.51 -6.80 6.86
N ASP A 424 27.99 -8.05 6.94
CA ASP A 424 28.86 -8.48 8.01
C ASP A 424 30.24 -7.79 7.87
N PRO A 425 31.03 -7.63 8.95
CA PRO A 425 32.33 -6.94 8.88
C PRO A 425 33.29 -7.50 7.81
N ASP A 426 33.31 -8.80 7.62
CA ASP A 426 34.13 -9.45 6.60
C ASP A 426 33.64 -9.18 5.17
N GLU A 427 32.30 -9.12 4.99
CA GLU A 427 31.67 -8.75 3.72
C GLU A 427 32.00 -7.30 3.37
N LEU A 428 31.84 -6.39 4.35
CA LEU A 428 32.10 -4.97 4.18
C LEU A 428 33.56 -4.70 3.79
N GLU A 429 34.52 -5.31 4.49
CA GLU A 429 35.96 -5.20 4.17
C GLU A 429 36.25 -5.69 2.74
N ALA A 430 35.68 -6.84 2.34
CA ALA A 430 35.89 -7.38 1.00
C ALA A 430 35.31 -6.48 -0.09
N VAL A 431 34.10 -5.90 0.15
CA VAL A 431 33.46 -4.96 -0.78
C VAL A 431 34.30 -3.68 -0.89
N GLU A 432 34.84 -3.17 0.21
CA GLU A 432 35.72 -1.99 0.16
C GLU A 432 37.01 -2.25 -0.62
N ILE A 433 37.67 -3.40 -0.40
CA ILE A 433 38.86 -3.81 -1.15
C ILE A 433 38.54 -3.86 -2.65
N MET A 434 37.46 -4.49 -3.00
CA MET A 434 36.99 -4.62 -4.37
C MET A 434 36.69 -3.24 -5.01
N ARG A 435 35.94 -2.36 -4.34
CA ARG A 435 35.64 -1.01 -4.85
C ARG A 435 36.91 -0.19 -5.06
N LYS A 436 37.89 -0.28 -4.15
CA LYS A 436 39.19 0.39 -4.27
C LYS A 436 39.99 -0.14 -5.47
N ALA A 437 40.02 -1.47 -5.66
CA ALA A 437 40.75 -2.12 -6.75
C ALA A 437 40.22 -1.76 -8.13
N TYR A 438 38.90 -1.58 -8.27
CA TYR A 438 38.28 -1.26 -9.55
C TYR A 438 38.01 0.23 -9.77
N ASN A 439 38.36 1.08 -8.80
CA ASN A 439 38.25 2.52 -8.94
C ASN A 439 39.24 3.02 -10.02
N GLY A 440 38.70 3.63 -11.07
CA GLY A 440 39.50 4.10 -12.22
C GLY A 440 39.62 3.11 -13.37
N MET A 441 39.15 1.87 -13.23
CA MET A 441 39.06 0.91 -14.36
C MET A 441 37.81 1.22 -15.21
N ARG A 442 37.84 0.77 -16.45
CA ARG A 442 36.65 0.79 -17.30
C ARG A 442 35.61 -0.19 -16.76
N ALA A 443 34.33 0.19 -16.84
CA ALA A 443 33.24 -0.61 -16.28
C ALA A 443 33.20 -2.05 -16.82
N ASP A 444 33.48 -2.24 -18.11
CA ASP A 444 33.54 -3.54 -18.77
C ASP A 444 34.66 -4.43 -18.22
N GLU A 445 35.87 -3.89 -18.06
CA GLU A 445 37.03 -4.62 -17.51
C GLU A 445 36.81 -4.99 -16.03
N ALA A 446 36.27 -4.07 -15.25
CA ALA A 446 35.95 -4.29 -13.86
C ALA A 446 34.92 -5.44 -13.69
N VAL A 447 33.85 -5.41 -14.48
CA VAL A 447 32.79 -6.43 -14.42
C VAL A 447 33.32 -7.80 -14.88
N GLU A 448 34.09 -7.88 -15.98
CA GLU A 448 34.67 -9.15 -16.45
C GLU A 448 35.58 -9.76 -15.39
N ASN A 449 36.47 -8.98 -14.76
CA ASN A 449 37.35 -9.45 -13.69
C ASN A 449 36.53 -9.99 -12.50
N ILE A 450 35.49 -9.27 -12.08
CA ILE A 450 34.62 -9.69 -10.98
C ILE A 450 33.89 -10.99 -11.33
N LEU A 451 33.31 -11.08 -12.53
CA LEU A 451 32.62 -12.30 -12.98
C LEU A 451 33.56 -13.51 -13.00
N ASN A 452 34.81 -13.33 -13.46
CA ASN A 452 35.83 -14.37 -13.42
C ASN A 452 36.17 -14.82 -12.01
N MET A 453 36.16 -13.92 -11.03
CA MET A 453 36.37 -14.28 -9.62
C MET A 453 35.13 -14.99 -9.05
N PHE A 454 33.91 -14.56 -9.34
CA PHE A 454 32.70 -15.26 -8.94
C PHE A 454 32.60 -16.66 -9.55
N ALA A 455 33.00 -16.82 -10.80
CA ALA A 455 33.03 -18.15 -11.46
C ALA A 455 33.96 -19.17 -10.79
N ARG A 456 35.01 -18.69 -10.12
CA ARG A 456 35.97 -19.55 -9.37
C ARG A 456 35.50 -19.91 -7.96
N THR A 457 34.37 -19.37 -7.51
CA THR A 457 33.86 -19.54 -6.15
C THR A 457 32.43 -20.06 -6.16
N LYS A 458 32.07 -20.91 -5.17
CA LYS A 458 30.73 -21.51 -5.10
C LYS A 458 29.70 -20.60 -4.43
N ASN A 459 30.14 -19.74 -3.52
CA ASN A 459 29.30 -18.88 -2.71
C ASN A 459 30.03 -17.57 -2.36
N ASN A 460 29.34 -16.63 -1.74
CA ASN A 460 29.90 -15.33 -1.35
C ASN A 460 30.96 -15.45 -0.25
N LYS A 461 30.83 -16.43 0.65
CA LYS A 461 31.84 -16.67 1.68
C LYS A 461 33.19 -17.05 1.07
N ASP A 462 33.21 -17.94 0.07
CA ASP A 462 34.42 -18.31 -0.65
C ASP A 462 35.01 -17.14 -1.43
N TYR A 463 34.12 -16.32 -2.04
CA TYR A 463 34.50 -15.09 -2.75
C TYR A 463 35.21 -14.10 -1.82
N ILE A 464 34.62 -13.82 -0.65
CA ILE A 464 35.17 -12.92 0.37
C ILE A 464 36.54 -13.40 0.83
N ALA A 465 36.66 -14.69 1.13
CA ALA A 465 37.94 -15.29 1.52
C ALA A 465 39.00 -15.13 0.43
N MET A 466 38.62 -15.29 -0.83
CA MET A 466 39.51 -15.10 -1.98
C MET A 466 39.97 -13.65 -2.14
N VAL A 467 39.05 -12.69 -2.03
CA VAL A 467 39.33 -11.25 -2.14
C VAL A 467 40.31 -10.81 -1.04
N LYS A 468 40.05 -11.23 0.21
CA LYS A 468 40.89 -10.89 1.37
C LYS A 468 42.29 -11.51 1.27
N LYS A 469 42.42 -12.76 0.75
CA LYS A 469 43.68 -13.45 0.57
C LYS A 469 44.54 -12.84 -0.53
N ASN A 470 43.94 -12.50 -1.65
CA ASN A 470 44.68 -12.06 -2.82
C ASN A 470 45.07 -10.57 -2.75
N ARG A 471 44.55 -9.81 -1.76
CA ARG A 471 44.68 -8.35 -1.67
C ARG A 471 44.82 -7.79 -3.09
N ILE A 472 43.71 -7.69 -3.81
CA ILE A 472 43.68 -7.14 -5.18
C ILE A 472 44.17 -5.71 -5.06
N ILE A 473 45.46 -5.52 -5.29
CA ILE A 473 46.15 -4.22 -5.33
C ILE A 473 46.30 -3.86 -6.80
#